data_a8734801d97a1f317495e002e630557d
#
_entry.id   a8734801d97a1f317495e002e630557d
#
_cell.length_a   1.000
_cell.length_b   1.000
_cell.length_c   1.000
_cell.angle_alpha   90.00
_cell.angle_beta   90.00
_cell.angle_gamma   90.00
#
_symmetry.space_group_name_H-M   'P 1'
#
loop_
_entity.id
_entity.type
_entity.pdbx_description
1 polymer ?
#
loop_
_entity_poly.entity_id
_entity_poly.type
_entity_poly.pdbx_seq_one_letter_code
_entity_poly.pdbx_strand_id
1 'polypeptide(L)'
;YQDILEILETDYYEKLEMIANYIAKLDVLINKAYIAKEYKYCKPTIESNSEKSFVKIKALRHVLIEHIQTKEIYVANDIELGNAQNGVLLYGTNAVGKTSFIRALGISIIMAQAGLYVPCASFHYKPYQAIFSRILGNDNLFKGLSTFAVEMSELRVILKLSNENSLILGDELCSGTETESALSIFVSGLMDMHKKNSSFIF
;
A
#
# COMPACT_ATOMS: atom_id res chain seq x y z
N TYR A 1 -35.65 1.82 38.85
CA TYR A 1 -34.48 1.43 38.03
C TYR A 1 -34.71 1.75 36.53
N GLN A 2 -35.93 1.43 36.03
CA GLN A 2 -36.32 1.74 34.65
C GLN A 2 -36.36 3.25 34.38
N ASP A 3 -36.90 4.04 35.30
CA ASP A 3 -36.96 5.50 35.18
C ASP A 3 -35.58 6.17 35.06
N ILE A 4 -34.58 5.60 35.77
CA ILE A 4 -33.19 6.10 35.66
C ILE A 4 -32.59 5.76 34.32
N LEU A 5 -32.87 4.57 33.76
CA LEU A 5 -32.38 4.18 32.44
C LEU A 5 -33.02 5.04 31.35
N GLU A 6 -34.29 5.37 31.45
CA GLU A 6 -35.01 6.22 30.52
C GLU A 6 -34.46 7.66 30.52
N ILE A 7 -34.15 8.20 31.70
CA ILE A 7 -33.48 9.52 31.81
C ILE A 7 -32.08 9.48 31.20
N LEU A 8 -31.31 8.39 31.41
CA LEU A 8 -30.00 8.26 30.82
C LEU A 8 -30.07 8.16 29.29
N GLU A 9 -31.04 7.44 28.77
CA GLU A 9 -31.22 7.29 27.33
C GLU A 9 -31.71 8.59 26.67
N THR A 10 -32.67 9.29 27.24
CA THR A 10 -33.26 10.49 26.67
C THR A 10 -32.37 11.74 26.83
N ASP A 11 -31.77 11.94 28.01
CA ASP A 11 -31.12 13.22 28.34
C ASP A 11 -29.58 13.18 28.17
N TYR A 12 -28.97 11.99 28.24
CA TYR A 12 -27.54 11.84 28.31
C TYR A 12 -26.91 11.00 27.17
N TYR A 13 -27.66 10.17 26.48
CA TYR A 13 -27.14 9.25 25.47
C TYR A 13 -26.30 9.97 24.39
N GLU A 14 -26.85 11.00 23.76
CA GLU A 14 -26.15 11.77 22.72
C GLU A 14 -24.87 12.43 23.24
N LYS A 15 -24.90 12.93 24.48
CA LYS A 15 -23.73 13.57 25.10
C LYS A 15 -22.64 12.54 25.40
N LEU A 16 -23.04 11.35 25.89
CA LEU A 16 -22.12 10.27 26.17
C LEU A 16 -21.48 9.71 24.89
N GLU A 17 -22.28 9.56 23.83
CA GLU A 17 -21.79 9.16 22.52
C GLU A 17 -20.79 10.17 21.94
N MET A 18 -21.09 11.47 22.05
CA MET A 18 -20.18 12.53 21.62
C MET A 18 -18.85 12.51 22.40
N ILE A 19 -18.90 12.30 23.71
CA ILE A 19 -17.71 12.19 24.55
C ILE A 19 -16.91 10.93 24.19
N ALA A 20 -17.57 9.78 24.01
CA ALA A 20 -16.91 8.54 23.61
C ALA A 20 -16.18 8.67 22.26
N ASN A 21 -16.85 9.29 21.27
CA ASN A 21 -16.27 9.59 19.98
C ASN A 21 -15.08 10.56 20.05
N TYR A 22 -15.16 11.55 20.94
CA TYR A 22 -14.05 12.49 21.17
C TYR A 22 -12.84 11.79 21.80
N ILE A 23 -13.06 10.95 22.82
CA ILE A 23 -12.02 10.17 23.49
C ILE A 23 -11.35 9.21 22.50
N ALA A 24 -12.14 8.51 21.67
CA ALA A 24 -11.62 7.60 20.64
C ALA A 24 -10.72 8.35 19.63
N LYS A 25 -11.13 9.53 19.16
CA LYS A 25 -10.29 10.36 18.30
C LYS A 25 -9.01 10.81 18.98
N LEU A 26 -9.09 11.21 20.24
CA LEU A 26 -7.93 11.66 21.03
C LEU A 26 -6.94 10.50 21.23
N ASP A 27 -7.41 9.31 21.54
CA ASP A 27 -6.60 8.10 21.70
C ASP A 27 -5.82 7.78 20.41
N VAL A 28 -6.50 7.78 19.25
CA VAL A 28 -5.85 7.57 17.94
C VAL A 28 -4.79 8.64 17.68
N LEU A 29 -5.06 9.92 17.97
CA LEU A 29 -4.12 11.02 17.74
C LEU A 29 -2.88 10.90 18.63
N ILE A 30 -3.05 10.55 19.90
CA ILE A 30 -1.95 10.34 20.85
C ILE A 30 -1.07 9.18 20.40
N ASN A 31 -1.69 8.04 20.04
CA ASN A 31 -0.95 6.87 19.56
C ASN A 31 -0.18 7.17 18.26
N LYS A 32 -0.78 7.89 17.32
CA LYS A 32 -0.09 8.34 16.09
C LYS A 32 1.13 9.20 16.41
N ALA A 33 0.99 10.17 17.31
CA ALA A 33 2.09 11.05 17.71
C ALA A 33 3.20 10.28 18.44
N TYR A 34 2.83 9.36 19.31
CA TYR A 34 3.77 8.51 20.04
C TYR A 34 4.59 7.65 19.08
N ILE A 35 3.96 6.89 18.20
CA ILE A 35 4.62 6.05 17.20
C ILE A 35 5.53 6.88 16.29
N ALA A 36 5.03 8.02 15.80
CA ALA A 36 5.81 8.90 14.93
C ALA A 36 7.09 9.39 15.59
N LYS A 37 7.03 9.75 16.88
CA LYS A 37 8.17 10.21 17.66
C LYS A 37 9.15 9.05 17.98
N GLU A 38 8.63 7.94 18.47
CA GLU A 38 9.42 6.78 18.90
C GLU A 38 10.21 6.17 17.75
N TYR A 39 9.56 5.95 16.60
CA TYR A 39 10.16 5.28 15.45
C TYR A 39 10.65 6.24 14.36
N LYS A 40 10.67 7.55 14.64
CA LYS A 40 11.12 8.58 13.70
C LYS A 40 10.43 8.49 12.34
N TYR A 41 9.09 8.37 12.36
CA TYR A 41 8.29 8.40 11.14
C TYR A 41 8.09 9.83 10.66
N CYS A 42 8.04 10.04 9.35
CA CYS A 42 7.82 11.36 8.78
C CYS A 42 6.33 11.61 8.50
N LYS A 43 5.95 12.89 8.50
CA LYS A 43 4.63 13.34 8.08
C LYS A 43 4.58 13.37 6.55
N PRO A 44 3.64 12.65 5.90
CA PRO A 44 3.47 12.72 4.45
C PRO A 44 3.06 14.13 4.00
N THR A 45 3.61 14.58 2.87
CA THR A 45 3.24 15.84 2.22
C THR A 45 2.39 15.54 0.98
N ILE A 46 1.18 16.08 0.94
CA ILE A 46 0.26 15.93 -0.20
C ILE A 46 0.51 17.08 -1.18
N GLU A 47 0.74 16.76 -2.44
CA GLU A 47 0.88 17.72 -3.53
C GLU A 47 -0.37 17.69 -4.42
N SER A 48 -1.19 18.72 -4.30
CA SER A 48 -2.47 18.80 -5.02
C SER A 48 -2.33 19.23 -6.48
N ASN A 49 -1.24 19.89 -6.84
CA ASN A 49 -1.04 20.52 -8.15
C ASN A 49 -0.55 19.56 -9.26
N SER A 50 -0.25 18.30 -8.96
CA SER A 50 0.13 17.31 -9.97
C SER A 50 -1.10 16.90 -10.79
N GLU A 51 -0.94 16.61 -12.08
CA GLU A 51 -2.02 16.12 -12.93
C GLU A 51 -2.41 14.70 -12.60
N LYS A 52 -1.43 13.82 -12.35
CA LYS A 52 -1.62 12.40 -12.01
C LYS A 52 -1.07 12.03 -10.64
N SER A 53 -1.48 10.87 -10.14
CA SER A 53 -0.96 10.33 -8.88
C SER A 53 0.51 9.95 -9.01
N PHE A 54 1.26 10.24 -7.96
CA PHE A 54 2.69 9.93 -7.86
C PHE A 54 3.09 9.71 -6.41
N VAL A 55 4.24 9.12 -6.20
CA VAL A 55 4.89 9.01 -4.90
C VAL A 55 6.39 9.18 -5.04
N LYS A 56 6.99 9.94 -4.12
CA LYS A 56 8.44 10.14 -4.00
C LYS A 56 8.82 9.97 -2.53
N ILE A 57 9.62 8.96 -2.26
CA ILE A 57 9.99 8.55 -0.90
C ILE A 57 11.52 8.48 -0.80
N LYS A 58 12.04 8.98 0.31
CA LYS A 58 13.45 8.85 0.71
C LYS A 58 13.59 7.99 1.94
N ALA A 59 14.54 7.07 1.90
CA ALA A 59 14.87 6.16 2.99
C ALA A 59 13.64 5.39 3.52
N LEU A 60 12.86 4.78 2.62
CA LEU A 60 11.72 3.92 2.95
C LEU A 60 12.17 2.70 3.76
N ARG A 61 11.48 2.44 4.87
CA ARG A 61 11.67 1.27 5.73
C ARG A 61 10.39 0.44 5.77
N HIS A 62 10.49 -0.79 6.23
CA HIS A 62 9.30 -1.65 6.36
C HIS A 62 8.75 -1.60 7.77
N VAL A 63 7.56 -1.03 7.95
CA VAL A 63 6.93 -0.80 9.26
C VAL A 63 6.88 -2.03 10.17
N LEU A 64 6.63 -3.23 9.64
CA LEU A 64 6.56 -4.44 10.45
C LEU A 64 7.94 -5.07 10.70
N ILE A 65 8.81 -5.10 9.69
CA ILE A 65 10.11 -5.77 9.79
C ILE A 65 10.98 -5.05 10.80
N GLU A 66 11.02 -3.71 10.82
CA GLU A 66 11.82 -2.95 11.78
C GLU A 66 11.37 -3.14 13.24
N HIS A 67 10.14 -3.59 13.48
CA HIS A 67 9.64 -3.90 14.82
C HIS A 67 9.89 -5.35 15.25
N ILE A 68 9.91 -6.27 14.29
CA ILE A 68 10.08 -7.71 14.55
C ILE A 68 11.56 -8.09 14.61
N GLN A 69 12.37 -7.53 13.70
CA GLN A 69 13.81 -7.82 13.61
C GLN A 69 14.62 -6.81 14.44
N THR A 70 14.94 -7.18 15.66
CA THR A 70 15.77 -6.34 16.56
C THR A 70 17.26 -6.53 16.36
N LYS A 71 17.69 -7.57 15.64
CA LYS A 71 19.12 -7.94 15.48
C LYS A 71 19.75 -7.38 14.20
N GLU A 72 18.97 -7.12 13.17
CA GLU A 72 19.45 -6.64 11.86
C GLU A 72 18.80 -5.30 11.52
N ILE A 73 19.60 -4.39 11.01
CA ILE A 73 19.12 -3.07 10.56
C ILE A 73 18.45 -3.24 9.20
N TYR A 74 17.19 -2.82 9.07
CA TYR A 74 16.51 -2.77 7.78
C TYR A 74 17.20 -1.74 6.85
N VAL A 75 17.61 -2.17 5.67
CA VAL A 75 18.23 -1.29 4.68
C VAL A 75 17.15 -0.42 4.04
N ALA A 76 17.22 0.88 4.31
CA ALA A 76 16.27 1.85 3.75
C ALA A 76 16.54 2.11 2.26
N ASN A 77 15.47 2.28 1.47
CA ASN A 77 15.56 2.47 0.03
C ASN A 77 14.80 3.72 -0.43
N ASP A 78 15.28 4.36 -1.48
CA ASP A 78 14.61 5.45 -2.16
C ASP A 78 13.72 4.93 -3.29
N ILE A 79 12.57 5.57 -3.52
CA ILE A 79 11.72 5.26 -4.67
C ILE A 79 10.96 6.49 -5.14
N GLU A 80 10.78 6.58 -6.47
CA GLU A 80 9.93 7.57 -7.11
C GLU A 80 9.13 6.90 -8.23
N LEU A 81 7.79 7.06 -8.21
CA LEU A 81 6.86 6.52 -9.20
C LEU A 81 5.83 7.57 -9.58
N GLY A 82 5.42 7.55 -10.85
CA GLY A 82 4.34 8.39 -11.35
C GLY A 82 4.78 9.79 -11.81
N ASN A 83 5.98 10.22 -11.49
CA ASN A 83 6.51 11.53 -11.89
C ASN A 83 7.64 11.37 -12.92
N ALA A 84 8.87 11.16 -12.47
CA ALA A 84 10.01 10.98 -13.36
C ALA A 84 9.95 9.66 -14.16
N GLN A 85 9.35 8.63 -13.57
CA GLN A 85 9.14 7.31 -14.18
C GLN A 85 7.81 6.73 -13.74
N ASN A 86 7.13 6.01 -14.64
CA ASN A 86 5.87 5.35 -14.31
C ASN A 86 6.09 3.99 -13.65
N GLY A 87 7.14 3.28 -14.00
CA GLY A 87 7.37 1.92 -13.54
C GLY A 87 8.80 1.63 -13.11
N VAL A 88 8.92 0.69 -12.19
CA VAL A 88 10.20 0.13 -11.74
C VAL A 88 10.13 -1.39 -11.85
N LEU A 89 11.16 -2.00 -12.41
CA LEU A 89 11.36 -3.44 -12.41
C LEU A 89 12.50 -3.80 -11.47
N LEU A 90 12.19 -4.58 -10.44
CA LEU A 90 13.14 -5.10 -9.48
C LEU A 90 13.65 -6.46 -9.94
N TYR A 91 14.95 -6.60 -10.04
CA TYR A 91 15.55 -7.90 -10.34
C TYR A 91 16.64 -8.24 -9.33
N GLY A 92 16.87 -9.51 -9.11
CA GLY A 92 17.86 -10.01 -8.17
C GLY A 92 17.56 -11.44 -7.75
N THR A 93 18.48 -12.06 -7.04
CA THR A 93 18.33 -13.41 -6.49
C THR A 93 17.19 -13.48 -5.47
N ASN A 94 16.76 -14.69 -5.14
CA ASN A 94 15.74 -14.88 -4.11
C ASN A 94 16.28 -14.42 -2.74
N ALA A 95 15.36 -14.01 -1.86
CA ALA A 95 15.64 -13.55 -0.50
C ALA A 95 16.47 -12.25 -0.35
N VAL A 96 16.65 -11.46 -1.42
CA VAL A 96 17.31 -10.13 -1.32
C VAL A 96 16.38 -8.99 -0.84
N GLY A 97 15.10 -9.29 -0.58
CA GLY A 97 14.16 -8.32 -0.03
C GLY A 97 13.25 -7.62 -1.06
N LYS A 98 13.17 -8.09 -2.32
CA LYS A 98 12.27 -7.51 -3.35
C LYS A 98 10.82 -7.43 -2.87
N THR A 99 10.24 -8.55 -2.48
CA THR A 99 8.87 -8.63 -1.95
C THR A 99 8.65 -7.74 -0.73
N SER A 100 9.63 -7.71 0.19
CA SER A 100 9.56 -6.86 1.38
C SER A 100 9.54 -5.37 1.02
N PHE A 101 10.31 -4.97 0.01
CA PHE A 101 10.33 -3.59 -0.46
C PHE A 101 8.99 -3.18 -1.12
N ILE A 102 8.44 -4.04 -1.99
CA ILE A 102 7.12 -3.80 -2.62
C ILE A 102 6.02 -3.67 -1.56
N ARG A 103 6.04 -4.55 -0.55
CA ARG A 103 5.10 -4.49 0.58
C ARG A 103 5.28 -3.23 1.42
N ALA A 104 6.53 -2.84 1.72
CA ALA A 104 6.81 -1.61 2.44
C ALA A 104 6.25 -0.38 1.72
N LEU A 105 6.40 -0.30 0.41
CA LEU A 105 5.83 0.76 -0.43
C LEU A 105 4.30 0.79 -0.32
N GLY A 106 3.64 -0.33 -0.56
CA GLY A 106 2.17 -0.43 -0.52
C GLY A 106 1.59 -0.04 0.83
N ILE A 107 2.15 -0.60 1.92
CA ILE A 107 1.71 -0.29 3.29
C ILE A 107 1.92 1.19 3.60
N SER A 108 3.06 1.78 3.24
CA SER A 108 3.35 3.19 3.52
C SER A 108 2.42 4.14 2.76
N ILE A 109 2.02 3.81 1.53
CA ILE A 109 1.03 4.60 0.79
C ILE A 109 -0.35 4.50 1.45
N ILE A 110 -0.77 3.31 1.89
CA ILE A 110 -2.03 3.13 2.63
C ILE A 110 -1.99 3.92 3.94
N MET A 111 -0.90 3.86 4.69
CA MET A 111 -0.71 4.65 5.91
C MET A 111 -0.81 6.14 5.64
N ALA A 112 -0.11 6.64 4.60
CA ALA A 112 -0.13 8.05 4.22
C ALA A 112 -1.56 8.51 3.86
N GLN A 113 -2.29 7.73 3.06
CA GLN A 113 -3.67 8.04 2.66
C GLN A 113 -4.68 7.93 3.81
N ALA A 114 -4.40 7.10 4.82
CA ALA A 114 -5.14 7.07 6.08
C ALA A 114 -4.78 8.21 7.04
N GLY A 115 -3.87 9.10 6.65
CA GLY A 115 -3.42 10.24 7.47
C GLY A 115 -2.49 9.83 8.62
N LEU A 116 -1.78 8.72 8.49
CA LEU A 116 -0.75 8.27 9.43
C LEU A 116 0.63 8.82 9.03
N TYR A 117 1.55 8.84 9.99
CA TYR A 117 2.97 9.03 9.72
C TYR A 117 3.57 7.75 9.10
N VAL A 118 4.64 7.87 8.33
CA VAL A 118 5.20 6.78 7.53
C VAL A 118 6.68 6.53 7.85
N PRO A 119 7.16 5.28 7.76
CA PRO A 119 8.52 4.87 8.13
C PRO A 119 9.55 5.27 7.05
N CYS A 120 9.81 6.55 6.88
CA CYS A 120 10.77 7.08 5.91
C CYS A 120 11.32 8.45 6.34
N ALA A 121 12.31 8.98 5.62
CA ALA A 121 12.87 10.29 5.86
C ALA A 121 12.03 11.41 5.23
N SER A 122 11.48 11.20 4.04
CA SER A 122 10.54 12.13 3.40
C SER A 122 9.56 11.39 2.52
N PHE A 123 8.33 11.91 2.43
CA PHE A 123 7.23 11.31 1.67
C PHE A 123 6.40 12.40 1.01
N HIS A 124 6.52 12.52 -0.31
CA HIS A 124 5.74 13.44 -1.13
C HIS A 124 4.87 12.63 -2.07
N TYR A 125 3.59 12.96 -2.15
CA TYR A 125 2.69 12.17 -2.99
C TYR A 125 1.43 12.94 -3.38
N LYS A 126 0.83 12.52 -4.49
CA LYS A 126 -0.59 12.74 -4.78
C LYS A 126 -1.33 11.42 -4.57
N PRO A 127 -2.44 11.41 -3.80
CA PRO A 127 -3.16 10.18 -3.47
C PRO A 127 -3.52 9.34 -4.68
N TYR A 128 -3.33 8.03 -4.57
CA TYR A 128 -3.79 7.06 -5.56
C TYR A 128 -5.27 6.77 -5.35
N GLN A 129 -6.02 6.64 -6.43
CA GLN A 129 -7.45 6.28 -6.41
C GLN A 129 -7.65 4.77 -6.27
N ALA A 130 -6.71 3.99 -6.82
CA ALA A 130 -6.74 2.54 -6.74
C ALA A 130 -5.33 1.98 -6.50
N ILE A 131 -5.25 0.95 -5.67
CA ILE A 131 -4.04 0.17 -5.45
C ILE A 131 -4.36 -1.27 -5.80
N PHE A 132 -3.66 -1.81 -6.79
CA PHE A 132 -3.74 -3.20 -7.19
C PHE A 132 -2.51 -3.93 -6.68
N SER A 133 -2.69 -5.05 -5.99
CA SER A 133 -1.58 -5.87 -5.51
C SER A 133 -1.69 -7.27 -6.05
N ARG A 134 -0.63 -7.74 -6.69
CA ARG A 134 -0.40 -9.13 -7.04
C ARG A 134 0.90 -9.57 -6.37
N ILE A 135 0.81 -9.86 -5.10
CA ILE A 135 1.90 -10.39 -4.30
C ILE A 135 1.51 -11.83 -3.97
N LEU A 136 2.39 -12.79 -4.30
CA LEU A 136 2.13 -14.22 -4.09
C LEU A 136 1.56 -14.47 -2.69
N GLY A 137 0.34 -14.96 -2.67
CA GLY A 137 -0.38 -15.42 -1.49
C GLY A 137 -0.92 -16.82 -1.80
N ASN A 138 -1.26 -17.56 -0.78
CA ASN A 138 -1.70 -18.95 -0.86
C ASN A 138 -2.64 -19.20 -2.05
N ASP A 139 -2.27 -20.19 -2.87
CA ASP A 139 -3.10 -20.67 -3.97
C ASP A 139 -4.53 -20.91 -3.51
N ASN A 140 -5.46 -20.38 -4.27
CA ASN A 140 -6.89 -20.53 -3.98
C ASN A 140 -7.33 -21.94 -4.45
N LEU A 141 -6.91 -22.99 -3.72
CA LEU A 141 -7.22 -24.41 -3.95
C LEU A 141 -8.72 -24.68 -4.13
N PHE A 142 -9.58 -23.75 -3.66
CA PHE A 142 -11.03 -23.90 -3.72
C PHE A 142 -11.67 -23.58 -5.08
N LYS A 143 -10.95 -22.99 -6.04
CA LYS A 143 -11.56 -22.62 -7.35
C LYS A 143 -11.27 -23.60 -8.48
N GLY A 144 -10.44 -24.62 -8.30
CA GLY A 144 -10.11 -25.62 -9.33
C GLY A 144 -9.42 -25.02 -10.58
N LEU A 145 -8.99 -23.78 -10.50
CA LEU A 145 -8.25 -23.11 -11.58
C LEU A 145 -6.75 -23.34 -11.37
N SER A 146 -6.00 -23.49 -12.46
CA SER A 146 -4.54 -23.48 -12.39
C SER A 146 -4.05 -22.13 -11.91
N THR A 147 -2.92 -22.10 -11.21
CA THR A 147 -2.26 -20.87 -10.72
C THR A 147 -2.14 -19.83 -11.83
N PHE A 148 -1.78 -20.26 -13.03
CA PHE A 148 -1.69 -19.40 -14.20
C PHE A 148 -3.04 -18.78 -14.60
N ALA A 149 -4.14 -19.53 -14.58
CA ALA A 149 -5.46 -19.01 -14.92
C ALA A 149 -5.92 -17.92 -13.91
N VAL A 150 -5.59 -18.09 -12.64
CA VAL A 150 -5.84 -17.09 -11.59
C VAL A 150 -5.02 -15.83 -11.87
N GLU A 151 -3.72 -15.97 -12.14
CA GLU A 151 -2.83 -14.85 -12.49
C GLU A 151 -3.34 -14.07 -13.70
N MET A 152 -3.77 -14.74 -14.74
CA MET A 152 -4.31 -14.10 -15.95
C MET A 152 -5.61 -13.36 -15.68
N SER A 153 -6.48 -13.94 -14.85
CA SER A 153 -7.73 -13.28 -14.43
C SER A 153 -7.46 -12.00 -13.64
N GLU A 154 -6.50 -12.01 -12.73
CA GLU A 154 -6.11 -10.84 -11.95
C GLU A 154 -5.43 -9.77 -12.80
N LEU A 155 -4.49 -10.17 -13.66
CA LEU A 155 -3.86 -9.28 -14.62
C LEU A 155 -4.90 -8.59 -15.53
N ARG A 156 -5.88 -9.35 -16.01
CA ARG A 156 -6.99 -8.78 -16.81
C ARG A 156 -7.77 -7.71 -16.05
N VAL A 157 -8.04 -7.93 -14.75
CA VAL A 157 -8.71 -6.93 -13.90
C VAL A 157 -7.86 -5.68 -13.76
N ILE A 158 -6.57 -5.84 -13.47
CA ILE A 158 -5.61 -4.74 -13.36
C ILE A 158 -5.58 -3.94 -14.68
N LEU A 159 -5.38 -4.63 -15.81
CA LEU A 159 -5.32 -3.97 -17.12
C LEU A 159 -6.64 -3.29 -17.50
N LYS A 160 -7.79 -3.79 -17.05
CA LYS A 160 -9.10 -3.18 -17.35
C LYS A 160 -9.38 -1.94 -16.51
N LEU A 161 -8.98 -1.94 -15.23
CA LEU A 161 -9.40 -0.93 -14.25
C LEU A 161 -8.33 0.13 -13.94
N SER A 162 -7.06 -0.13 -14.29
CA SER A 162 -5.98 0.80 -14.02
C SER A 162 -6.03 2.05 -14.92
N ASN A 163 -5.60 3.17 -14.36
CA ASN A 163 -5.47 4.47 -15.01
C ASN A 163 -4.25 5.23 -14.45
N GLU A 164 -4.07 6.49 -14.83
CA GLU A 164 -2.95 7.35 -14.38
C GLU A 164 -2.94 7.62 -12.87
N ASN A 165 -4.04 7.35 -12.17
CA ASN A 165 -4.15 7.49 -10.71
C ASN A 165 -4.13 6.14 -9.98
N SER A 166 -3.62 5.10 -10.64
CA SER A 166 -3.50 3.76 -10.09
C SER A 166 -2.06 3.39 -9.75
N LEU A 167 -1.88 2.65 -8.65
CA LEU A 167 -0.63 2.01 -8.28
C LEU A 167 -0.77 0.50 -8.41
N ILE A 168 0.19 -0.14 -9.08
CA ILE A 168 0.22 -1.58 -9.29
C ILE A 168 1.48 -2.14 -8.62
N LEU A 169 1.28 -3.07 -7.71
CA LEU A 169 2.32 -3.75 -6.93
C LEU A 169 2.32 -5.22 -7.32
N GLY A 170 3.34 -5.68 -8.00
CA GLY A 170 3.44 -7.07 -8.42
C GLY A 170 4.70 -7.76 -7.92
N ASP A 171 4.62 -9.06 -7.72
CA ASP A 171 5.74 -9.92 -7.36
C ASP A 171 5.62 -11.22 -8.14
N GLU A 172 6.67 -11.58 -8.90
CA GLU A 172 6.77 -12.81 -9.69
C GLU A 172 5.56 -13.11 -10.60
N LEU A 173 5.23 -12.17 -11.50
CA LEU A 173 4.10 -12.33 -12.42
C LEU A 173 4.39 -13.43 -13.47
N CYS A 174 3.38 -14.25 -13.79
CA CYS A 174 3.46 -15.31 -14.79
C CYS A 174 4.41 -16.48 -14.45
N SER A 175 4.62 -16.76 -13.17
CA SER A 175 5.50 -17.86 -12.73
C SER A 175 4.98 -19.28 -13.06
N GLY A 176 3.71 -19.41 -13.40
CA GLY A 176 3.01 -20.69 -13.59
C GLY A 176 2.94 -21.20 -15.03
N THR A 177 3.69 -20.63 -16.01
CA THR A 177 3.66 -21.05 -17.41
C THR A 177 5.05 -21.11 -18.03
N GLU A 178 5.12 -21.60 -19.30
CA GLU A 178 6.34 -21.63 -20.09
C GLU A 178 6.98 -20.24 -20.21
N THR A 179 8.31 -20.19 -20.08
CA THR A 179 9.08 -18.93 -19.95
C THR A 179 8.85 -17.93 -21.09
N GLU A 180 8.77 -18.39 -22.35
CA GLU A 180 8.55 -17.48 -23.49
C GLU A 180 7.16 -16.87 -23.50
N SER A 181 6.14 -17.68 -23.20
CA SER A 181 4.75 -17.22 -23.09
C SER A 181 4.58 -16.28 -21.89
N ALA A 182 5.17 -16.61 -20.75
CA ALA A 182 5.19 -15.77 -19.57
C ALA A 182 5.79 -14.39 -19.84
N LEU A 183 6.96 -14.36 -20.48
CA LEU A 183 7.66 -13.12 -20.83
C LEU A 183 6.83 -12.25 -21.79
N SER A 184 6.23 -12.87 -22.82
CA SER A 184 5.42 -12.15 -23.80
C SER A 184 4.20 -11.47 -23.17
N ILE A 185 3.50 -12.18 -22.27
CA ILE A 185 2.34 -11.65 -21.54
C ILE A 185 2.78 -10.55 -20.58
N PHE A 186 3.86 -10.76 -19.84
CA PHE A 186 4.39 -9.79 -18.89
C PHE A 186 4.77 -8.48 -19.58
N VAL A 187 5.55 -8.55 -20.67
CA VAL A 187 5.96 -7.37 -21.46
C VAL A 187 4.75 -6.64 -22.02
N SER A 188 3.76 -7.37 -22.57
CA SER A 188 2.53 -6.78 -23.09
C SER A 188 1.73 -6.06 -22.01
N GLY A 189 1.65 -6.65 -20.81
CA GLY A 189 1.02 -6.04 -19.65
C GLY A 189 1.72 -4.76 -19.20
N LEU A 190 3.05 -4.77 -19.11
CA LEU A 190 3.84 -3.59 -18.77
C LEU A 190 3.68 -2.45 -19.78
N MET A 191 3.64 -2.78 -21.08
CA MET A 191 3.41 -1.80 -22.14
C MET A 191 2.03 -1.14 -22.03
N ASP A 192 0.99 -1.90 -21.68
CA ASP A 192 -0.36 -1.36 -21.48
C ASP A 192 -0.42 -0.45 -20.24
N MET A 193 0.16 -0.87 -19.11
CA MET A 193 0.26 -0.05 -17.91
C MET A 193 1.02 1.25 -18.17
N HIS A 194 2.11 1.19 -18.93
CA HIS A 194 2.87 2.36 -19.33
C HIS A 194 2.07 3.32 -20.22
N LYS A 195 1.34 2.81 -21.21
CA LYS A 195 0.44 3.61 -22.06
C LYS A 195 -0.65 4.32 -21.28
N LYS A 196 -1.12 3.72 -20.20
CA LYS A 196 -2.13 4.29 -19.28
C LYS A 196 -1.53 5.26 -18.27
N ASN A 197 -0.23 5.48 -18.30
CA ASN A 197 0.51 6.28 -17.32
C ASN A 197 0.32 5.84 -15.86
N SER A 198 -0.03 4.57 -15.63
CA SER A 198 -0.17 4.00 -14.29
C SER A 198 1.20 3.89 -13.61
N SER A 199 1.23 4.05 -12.29
CA SER A 199 2.41 3.76 -11.49
C SER A 199 2.51 2.26 -11.22
N PHE A 200 3.66 1.64 -11.47
CA PHE A 200 3.82 0.20 -11.23
C PHE A 200 5.22 -0.17 -10.75
N ILE A 201 5.29 -1.25 -9.97
CA ILE A 201 6.53 -1.90 -9.52
C ILE A 201 6.34 -3.41 -9.54
N PHE A 202 7.33 -4.13 -10.14
CA PHE A 202 7.37 -5.58 -10.22
C PHE A 202 8.75 -6.10 -9.87
#